data_a1c662de92188ca7c126e548619da312
#
_entry.id   a1c662de92188ca7c126e548619da312
#
_cell.length_a   1.000
_cell.length_b   1.000
_cell.length_c   1.000
_cell.angle_alpha   90.00
_cell.angle_beta   90.00
_cell.angle_gamma   90.00
#
_symmetry.space_group_name_H-M   'P 1'
#
loop_
_entity.id
_entity.type
_entity.pdbx_description
1 polymer ?
#
loop_
_entity_poly.entity_id
_entity_poly.type
_entity_poly.pdbx_seq_one_letter_code
_entity_poly.pdbx_strand_id
1 'polypeptide(L)' 'MAMATINPATGETEFEAELHTPAEVEARLAKAQEAHEKLRTMTYAERAKLMLVAADLIESEVEKTAVMLTREMG' A
#
# COMPACT_ATOMS: atom_id res chain seq x y z
N MET A 1 18.79 -8.46 3.37
CA MET A 1 17.68 -9.39 3.62
C MET A 1 16.45 -8.93 2.86
N ALA A 2 15.78 -9.82 2.17
CA ALA A 2 14.57 -9.51 1.42
C ALA A 2 13.34 -10.03 2.17
N MET A 3 12.20 -9.37 1.93
CA MET A 3 10.90 -9.85 2.37
C MET A 3 10.26 -10.60 1.19
N ALA A 4 9.51 -11.65 1.49
CA ALA A 4 8.87 -12.46 0.45
C ALA A 4 7.43 -12.77 0.82
N THR A 5 6.57 -12.88 -0.20
CA THR A 5 5.23 -13.41 -0.05
C THR A 5 5.23 -14.84 -0.62
N ILE A 6 4.65 -15.76 0.12
CA ILE A 6 4.62 -17.18 -0.24
C ILE A 6 3.16 -17.61 -0.36
N ASN A 7 2.84 -18.25 -1.49
CA ASN A 7 1.49 -18.80 -1.69
C ASN A 7 1.27 -19.98 -0.74
N PRO A 8 0.35 -19.88 0.22
CA PRO A 8 0.13 -20.95 1.21
C PRO A 8 -0.44 -22.24 0.61
N ALA A 9 -1.04 -22.16 -0.56
CA ALA A 9 -1.59 -23.34 -1.22
C ALA A 9 -0.52 -24.15 -1.97
N THR A 10 0.49 -23.49 -2.54
CA THR A 10 1.52 -24.14 -3.36
C THR A 10 2.90 -24.18 -2.68
N GLY A 11 3.16 -23.29 -1.74
CA GLY A 11 4.47 -23.12 -1.11
C GLY A 11 5.47 -22.34 -1.96
N GLU A 12 5.05 -21.85 -3.11
CA GLU A 12 5.92 -21.08 -4.01
C GLU A 12 6.00 -19.62 -3.62
N THR A 13 7.19 -19.02 -3.83
CA THR A 13 7.40 -17.60 -3.63
C THR A 13 6.76 -16.83 -4.78
N GLU A 14 5.81 -15.95 -4.45
CA GLU A 14 5.09 -15.14 -5.44
C GLU A 14 5.78 -13.80 -5.70
N PHE A 15 6.38 -13.22 -4.68
CA PHE A 15 6.99 -11.90 -4.76
C PHE A 15 8.07 -11.73 -3.70
N GLU A 16 9.16 -11.06 -4.09
CA GLU A 16 10.22 -10.68 -3.16
C GLU A 16 10.42 -9.17 -3.19
N ALA A 17 10.70 -8.57 -2.05
CA ALA A 17 10.95 -7.14 -1.92
C ALA A 17 12.20 -6.92 -1.08
N GLU A 18 13.03 -5.98 -1.52
CA GLU A 18 14.19 -5.55 -0.74
C GLU A 18 13.75 -4.68 0.43
N LEU A 19 14.45 -4.82 1.55
CA LEU A 19 14.22 -3.95 2.69
C LEU A 19 14.80 -2.57 2.41
N HIS A 20 14.12 -1.55 2.89
CA HIS A 20 14.64 -0.19 2.80
C HIS A 20 15.87 -0.02 3.70
N THR A 21 16.81 0.82 3.26
CA THR A 21 17.92 1.25 4.08
C THR A 21 17.43 2.21 5.17
N PRO A 22 18.16 2.40 6.28
CA PRO A 22 17.80 3.41 7.29
C PRO A 22 17.59 4.81 6.71
N ALA A 23 18.40 5.20 5.73
CA ALA A 23 18.26 6.50 5.06
C ALA A 23 16.94 6.59 4.28
N GLU A 24 16.53 5.53 3.60
CA GLU A 24 15.25 5.47 2.89
C GLU A 24 14.05 5.56 3.84
N VAL A 25 14.14 4.89 4.99
CA VAL A 25 13.11 4.96 6.03
C VAL A 25 12.97 6.39 6.56
N GLU A 26 14.08 7.05 6.86
CA GLU A 26 14.09 8.45 7.31
C GLU A 26 13.47 9.38 6.27
N ALA A 27 13.81 9.21 5.00
CA ALA A 27 13.26 10.02 3.91
C ALA A 27 11.73 9.83 3.78
N ARG A 28 11.24 8.62 3.94
CA ARG A 28 9.81 8.32 3.89
C ARG A 28 9.05 8.89 5.09
N LEU A 29 9.66 8.84 6.27
CA LEU A 29 9.09 9.46 7.48
C LEU A 29 9.00 10.97 7.34
N ALA A 30 10.01 11.61 6.76
CA ALA A 30 9.99 13.03 6.50
C ALA A 30 8.86 13.42 5.53
N LYS A 31 8.67 12.64 4.47
CA LYS A 31 7.55 12.84 3.53
C LYS A 31 6.20 12.66 4.20
N ALA A 32 6.08 11.67 5.07
CA ALA A 32 4.84 11.42 5.81
C ALA A 32 4.50 12.60 6.74
N GLN A 33 5.50 13.16 7.41
CA GLN A 33 5.32 14.34 8.26
C GLN A 33 4.87 15.54 7.45
N GLU A 34 5.50 15.77 6.30
CA GLU A 34 5.13 16.87 5.39
C GLU A 34 3.68 16.69 4.88
N ALA A 35 3.31 15.47 4.50
CA ALA A 35 1.95 15.17 4.06
C ALA A 35 0.93 15.36 5.18
N HIS A 36 1.28 15.00 6.42
CA HIS A 36 0.43 15.21 7.59
C HIS A 36 0.13 16.68 7.81
N GLU A 37 1.13 17.55 7.66
CA GLU A 37 0.95 19.01 7.82
C GLU A 37 -0.06 19.56 6.80
N LYS A 38 -0.12 19.01 5.60
CA LYS A 38 -1.12 19.38 4.60
C LYS A 38 -2.49 18.79 4.93
N LEU A 39 -2.55 17.50 5.26
CA LEU A 39 -3.80 16.78 5.52
C LEU A 39 -4.58 17.36 6.70
N ARG A 40 -3.88 17.74 7.76
CA ARG A 40 -4.54 18.28 8.96
C ARG A 40 -5.30 19.59 8.72
N THR A 41 -4.97 20.31 7.64
CA THR A 41 -5.63 21.57 7.28
C THR A 41 -6.76 21.39 6.29
N MET A 42 -6.92 20.19 5.72
CA MET A 42 -7.99 19.89 4.77
C MET A 42 -9.34 19.80 5.45
N THR A 43 -10.39 20.24 4.76
CA THR A 43 -11.76 20.07 5.22
C THR A 43 -12.19 18.61 5.12
N TYR A 44 -13.25 18.23 5.81
CA TYR A 44 -13.82 16.89 5.69
C TYR A 44 -14.30 16.61 4.26
N ALA A 45 -14.82 17.62 3.57
CA ALA A 45 -15.23 17.46 2.17
C ALA A 45 -14.06 17.16 1.25
N GLU A 46 -12.92 17.80 1.45
CA GLU A 46 -11.69 17.55 0.69
C GLU A 46 -11.15 16.14 0.95
N ARG A 47 -11.15 15.71 2.21
CA ARG A 47 -10.74 14.34 2.58
C ARG A 47 -11.69 13.30 1.99
N ALA A 48 -13.00 13.56 2.02
CA ALA A 48 -14.00 12.68 1.42
C ALA A 48 -13.74 12.48 -0.07
N LYS A 49 -13.37 13.53 -0.79
CA LYS A 49 -12.99 13.45 -2.21
C LYS A 49 -11.85 12.47 -2.43
N LEU A 50 -10.78 12.56 -1.62
CA LEU A 50 -9.64 11.66 -1.72
C LEU A 50 -10.05 10.21 -1.46
N MET A 51 -10.88 9.97 -0.46
CA MET A 51 -11.36 8.63 -0.13
C MET A 51 -12.25 8.05 -1.23
N LEU A 52 -13.08 8.87 -1.87
CA LEU A 52 -13.92 8.43 -2.98
C LEU A 52 -13.08 8.04 -4.20
N VAL A 53 -12.03 8.82 -4.50
CA VAL A 53 -11.09 8.46 -5.58
C VAL A 53 -10.39 7.15 -5.26
N ALA A 54 -9.95 6.95 -4.02
CA ALA A 54 -9.34 5.70 -3.60
C ALA A 54 -10.30 4.52 -3.74
N ALA A 55 -11.56 4.69 -3.36
CA ALA A 55 -12.59 3.66 -3.51
C ALA A 55 -12.81 3.29 -4.98
N ASP A 56 -12.87 4.28 -5.87
CA ASP A 56 -13.02 4.05 -7.31
C ASP A 56 -11.83 3.26 -7.88
N LEU A 57 -10.62 3.59 -7.44
CA LEU A 57 -9.42 2.86 -7.86
C LEU A 57 -9.44 1.41 -7.40
N ILE A 58 -9.80 1.16 -6.16
CA ILE A 58 -9.93 -0.21 -5.61
C ILE A 58 -10.97 -0.99 -6.40
N GLU A 59 -12.11 -0.37 -6.68
CA GLU A 59 -13.19 -1.00 -7.43
C GLU A 59 -12.78 -1.32 -8.87
N SER A 60 -12.03 -0.43 -9.51
CA SER A 60 -11.54 -0.64 -10.87
C SER A 60 -10.51 -1.77 -10.97
N GLU A 61 -9.84 -2.10 -9.87
CA GLU A 61 -8.80 -3.14 -9.81
C GLU A 61 -9.23 -4.36 -9.01
N VAL A 62 -10.53 -4.56 -8.79
CA VAL A 62 -11.06 -5.62 -7.93
C VAL A 62 -10.60 -7.01 -8.33
N GLU A 63 -10.55 -7.31 -9.62
CA GLU A 63 -10.12 -8.62 -10.12
C GLU A 63 -8.65 -8.88 -9.83
N LYS A 64 -7.80 -7.91 -10.10
CA LYS A 64 -6.36 -7.98 -9.84
C LYS A 64 -6.09 -8.14 -8.34
N THR A 65 -6.79 -7.38 -7.52
CA THR A 65 -6.66 -7.43 -6.07
C THR A 65 -7.14 -8.78 -5.52
N ALA A 66 -8.25 -9.31 -6.03
CA ALA A 66 -8.78 -10.61 -5.61
C ALA A 66 -7.80 -11.74 -5.90
N VAL A 67 -7.19 -11.74 -7.09
CA VAL A 67 -6.18 -12.74 -7.46
C VAL A 67 -4.97 -12.66 -6.53
N MET A 68 -4.48 -11.44 -6.28
CA MET A 68 -3.35 -11.21 -5.38
C MET A 68 -3.63 -11.72 -3.97
N LEU A 69 -4.80 -11.40 -3.41
CA LEU A 69 -5.20 -11.86 -2.08
C LEU A 69 -5.28 -13.37 -2.01
N THR A 70 -5.81 -14.02 -3.04
CA THR A 70 -5.89 -15.47 -3.10
C THR A 70 -4.51 -16.12 -3.12
N ARG A 71 -3.57 -15.56 -3.86
CA ARG A 71 -2.20 -16.07 -3.94
C ARG A 71 -1.43 -15.89 -2.64
N GLU A 72 -1.68 -14.81 -1.91
CA GLU A 72 -0.98 -14.52 -0.66
C GLU A 72 -1.61 -15.19 0.56
N MET A 73 -2.91 -15.34 0.56
CA MET A 73 -3.64 -15.87 1.73
C MET A 73 -4.17 -17.30 1.55
N GLY A 74 -4.20 -17.78 0.35
CA GLY A 74 -4.67 -19.13 0.05
C GLY A 74 -6.14 -19.24 -0.33
#